data_9066b35478899f99b95288e2e4aabc77
#
_entry.id   9066b35478899f99b95288e2e4aabc77
#
_cell.length_a   1.000
_cell.length_b   1.000
_cell.length_c   1.000
_cell.angle_alpha   90.00
_cell.angle_beta   90.00
_cell.angle_gamma   90.00
#
_symmetry.space_group_name_H-M   'P 1'
#
loop_
_entity.id
_entity.type
_entity.pdbx_description
1 polymer ?
#
loop_
_entity_poly.entity_id
_entity_poly.type
_entity_poly.pdbx_seq_one_letter_code
_entity_poly.pdbx_strand_id
1 'polypeptide(L)'
;LPHWRMPGRCYFTTFRLRDSLPAEVVEEMKAEALAWQKRVAEAARVHAGKPPPEEWAAWQDFQQAQMRKLEMILDEGRGECLLRHPEHRQALINALHHFEGHRCEMLAYAIMPNHVHVLCRPLGEHSLESLNRSWKRHSADRIHRRLGHSGSLWQEESFDCLIRDADHYGRVVRYIAKNPISAHLQPAEAAVWLHPRIMEANRAAPS
;
A
#
# COMPACT_ATOMS: atom_id res chain seq x y z
N LEU A 1 2.08 1.86 -14.09
CA LEU A 1 1.09 2.91 -13.84
C LEU A 1 1.74 4.26 -14.08
N PRO A 2 1.09 5.22 -14.76
CA PRO A 2 1.57 6.59 -14.72
C PRO A 2 1.45 7.06 -13.27
N HIS A 3 2.56 7.03 -12.54
CA HIS A 3 2.62 7.49 -11.17
C HIS A 3 2.72 9.03 -11.22
N TRP A 4 1.61 9.69 -11.06
CA TRP A 4 1.60 11.14 -10.88
C TRP A 4 2.28 11.45 -9.56
N ARG A 5 3.56 11.81 -9.62
CA ARG A 5 4.36 12.17 -8.46
C ARG A 5 4.24 13.66 -8.20
N MET A 6 3.75 14.01 -7.03
CA MET A 6 3.66 15.40 -6.57
C MET A 6 4.49 15.53 -5.30
N PRO A 7 5.56 16.33 -5.30
CA PRO A 7 6.38 16.55 -4.11
C PRO A 7 5.54 17.02 -2.91
N GLY A 8 5.86 16.52 -1.73
CA GLY A 8 5.20 16.91 -0.48
C GLY A 8 3.78 16.34 -0.26
N ARG A 9 3.29 15.51 -1.16
CA ARG A 9 1.98 14.84 -1.01
C ARG A 9 2.09 13.52 -0.27
N CYS A 10 0.98 13.15 0.39
CA CYS A 10 0.85 11.85 1.03
C CYS A 10 0.41 10.78 0.01
N TYR A 11 0.90 9.58 0.22
CA TYR A 11 0.56 8.40 -0.59
C TYR A 11 0.13 7.26 0.31
N PHE A 12 -0.90 6.57 -0.14
CA PHE A 12 -1.26 5.26 0.38
C PHE A 12 -0.68 4.21 -0.55
N THR A 13 0.00 3.21 0.00
CA THR A 13 0.54 2.08 -0.76
C THR A 13 0.23 0.76 -0.08
N THR A 14 -0.08 -0.25 -0.89
CA THR A 14 -0.25 -1.64 -0.45
C THR A 14 0.76 -2.51 -1.18
N PHE A 15 1.54 -3.29 -0.44
CA PHE A 15 2.39 -4.34 -0.98
C PHE A 15 2.18 -5.65 -0.23
N ARG A 16 2.41 -6.77 -0.88
CA ARG A 16 1.97 -8.08 -0.43
C ARG A 16 3.04 -9.15 -0.61
N LEU A 17 2.93 -10.23 0.18
CA LEU A 17 3.76 -11.41 -0.01
C LEU A 17 3.48 -12.02 -1.39
N ARG A 18 4.50 -12.68 -1.95
CA ARG A 18 4.45 -13.22 -3.31
C ARG A 18 3.37 -14.29 -3.49
N ASP A 19 3.14 -15.08 -2.45
CA ASP A 19 2.23 -16.21 -2.40
C ASP A 19 0.79 -15.85 -1.93
N SER A 20 0.54 -14.55 -1.69
CA SER A 20 -0.75 -14.08 -1.15
C SER A 20 -1.91 -14.11 -2.14
N LEU A 21 -1.63 -14.21 -3.44
CA LEU A 21 -2.65 -14.30 -4.49
C LEU A 21 -2.31 -15.43 -5.46
N PRO A 22 -3.34 -16.12 -6.03
CA PRO A 22 -3.16 -17.01 -7.15
C PRO A 22 -2.55 -16.30 -8.36
N ALA A 23 -1.70 -16.99 -9.11
CA ALA A 23 -1.03 -16.42 -10.28
C ALA A 23 -2.02 -15.91 -11.33
N GLU A 24 -3.12 -16.65 -11.54
CA GLU A 24 -4.17 -16.32 -12.50
C GLU A 24 -4.83 -14.97 -12.16
N VAL A 25 -5.10 -14.72 -10.88
CA VAL A 25 -5.67 -13.46 -10.40
C VAL A 25 -4.69 -12.31 -10.64
N VAL A 26 -3.40 -12.53 -10.39
CA VAL A 26 -2.36 -11.52 -10.63
C VAL A 26 -2.30 -11.15 -12.12
N GLU A 27 -2.32 -12.13 -13.01
CA GLU A 27 -2.25 -11.89 -14.46
C GLU A 27 -3.53 -11.21 -14.98
N GLU A 28 -4.70 -11.61 -14.49
CA GLU A 28 -5.97 -10.95 -14.81
C GLU A 28 -5.94 -9.46 -14.42
N MET A 29 -5.58 -9.15 -13.17
CA MET A 29 -5.49 -7.78 -12.67
C MET A 29 -4.46 -6.94 -13.45
N LYS A 30 -3.33 -7.53 -13.83
CA LYS A 30 -2.32 -6.86 -14.68
C LYS A 30 -2.87 -6.56 -16.08
N ALA A 31 -3.54 -7.50 -16.69
CA ALA A 31 -4.13 -7.31 -18.03
C ALA A 31 -5.20 -6.21 -18.02
N GLU A 32 -6.08 -6.20 -17.03
CA GLU A 32 -7.09 -5.15 -16.84
C GLU A 32 -6.45 -3.78 -16.63
N ALA A 33 -5.43 -3.69 -15.76
CA ALA A 33 -4.71 -2.44 -15.50
C ALA A 33 -4.00 -1.91 -16.75
N LEU A 34 -3.37 -2.80 -17.54
CA LEU A 34 -2.70 -2.43 -18.79
C LEU A 34 -3.69 -1.91 -19.83
N ALA A 35 -4.87 -2.54 -19.96
CA ALA A 35 -5.92 -2.10 -20.87
C ALA A 35 -6.40 -0.69 -20.52
N TRP A 36 -6.62 -0.41 -19.24
CA TRP A 36 -6.99 0.92 -18.76
C TRP A 36 -5.90 1.96 -18.95
N GLN A 37 -4.64 1.61 -18.73
CA GLN A 37 -3.50 2.51 -18.98
C GLN A 37 -3.44 2.95 -20.45
N LYS A 38 -3.61 2.01 -21.37
CA LYS A 38 -3.65 2.29 -22.81
C LYS A 38 -4.80 3.23 -23.16
N ARG A 39 -5.99 2.99 -22.60
CA ARG A 39 -7.17 3.84 -22.81
C ARG A 39 -6.94 5.27 -22.34
N VAL A 40 -6.44 5.46 -21.12
CA VAL A 40 -6.17 6.78 -20.54
C VAL A 40 -5.05 7.50 -21.29
N ALA A 41 -3.99 6.78 -21.70
CA ALA A 41 -2.91 7.34 -22.47
C ALA A 41 -3.38 7.82 -23.85
N GLU A 42 -4.24 7.04 -24.52
CA GLU A 42 -4.81 7.44 -25.82
C GLU A 42 -5.74 8.66 -25.68
N ALA A 43 -6.61 8.67 -24.66
CA ALA A 43 -7.45 9.82 -24.37
C ALA A 43 -6.63 11.09 -24.08
N ALA A 44 -5.54 10.96 -23.32
CA ALA A 44 -4.62 12.09 -23.07
C ALA A 44 -3.93 12.57 -24.35
N ARG A 45 -3.54 11.66 -25.24
CA ARG A 45 -2.91 12.01 -26.53
C ARG A 45 -3.84 12.87 -27.42
N VAL A 46 -5.14 12.53 -27.44
CA VAL A 46 -6.15 13.27 -28.21
C VAL A 46 -6.45 14.64 -27.59
N HIS A 47 -6.33 14.77 -26.26
CA HIS A 47 -6.72 15.97 -25.51
C HIS A 47 -5.50 16.74 -24.91
N ALA A 48 -4.52 17.06 -25.74
CA ALA A 48 -3.38 17.91 -25.39
C ALA A 48 -2.59 17.48 -24.14
N GLY A 49 -2.45 16.17 -23.95
CA GLY A 49 -1.65 15.60 -22.85
C GLY A 49 -2.39 15.38 -21.53
N LYS A 50 -3.68 15.67 -21.47
CA LYS A 50 -4.51 15.42 -20.28
C LYS A 50 -5.79 14.66 -20.68
N PRO A 51 -6.13 13.55 -20.00
CA PRO A 51 -7.38 12.86 -20.27
C PRO A 51 -8.58 13.75 -19.89
N PRO A 52 -9.73 13.63 -20.58
CA PRO A 52 -10.97 14.29 -20.20
C PRO A 52 -11.39 13.96 -18.77
N PRO A 53 -12.11 14.86 -18.07
CA PRO A 53 -12.54 14.65 -16.69
C PRO A 53 -13.31 13.34 -16.47
N GLU A 54 -14.17 12.95 -17.41
CA GLU A 54 -14.94 11.70 -17.37
C GLU A 54 -14.02 10.45 -17.46
N GLU A 55 -13.02 10.47 -18.32
CA GLU A 55 -12.05 9.37 -18.42
C GLU A 55 -11.18 9.28 -17.17
N TRP A 56 -10.84 10.43 -16.60
CA TRP A 56 -10.11 10.47 -15.34
C TRP A 56 -10.95 9.92 -14.18
N ALA A 57 -12.23 10.27 -14.08
CA ALA A 57 -13.16 9.75 -13.09
C ALA A 57 -13.33 8.23 -13.22
N ALA A 58 -13.56 7.74 -14.45
CA ALA A 58 -13.69 6.32 -14.74
C ALA A 58 -12.42 5.53 -14.37
N TRP A 59 -11.24 6.11 -14.61
CA TRP A 59 -9.97 5.54 -14.15
C TRP A 59 -9.89 5.42 -12.63
N GLN A 60 -10.34 6.46 -11.91
CA GLN A 60 -10.35 6.43 -10.44
C GLN A 60 -11.31 5.37 -9.90
N ASP A 61 -12.49 5.23 -10.49
CA ASP A 61 -13.48 4.22 -10.12
C ASP A 61 -12.93 2.80 -10.37
N PHE A 62 -12.27 2.60 -11.50
CA PHE A 62 -11.57 1.35 -11.80
C PHE A 62 -10.51 1.03 -10.75
N GLN A 63 -9.64 2.00 -10.39
CA GLN A 63 -8.62 1.80 -9.37
C GLN A 63 -9.23 1.42 -8.01
N GLN A 64 -10.33 2.06 -7.62
CA GLN A 64 -11.02 1.72 -6.37
C GLN A 64 -11.66 0.33 -6.41
N ALA A 65 -12.23 -0.07 -7.55
CA ALA A 65 -12.78 -1.41 -7.74
C ALA A 65 -11.69 -2.49 -7.67
N GLN A 66 -10.55 -2.26 -8.33
CA GLN A 66 -9.38 -3.14 -8.26
C GLN A 66 -8.86 -3.29 -6.82
N MET A 67 -8.79 -2.18 -6.09
CA MET A 67 -8.34 -2.21 -4.70
C MET A 67 -9.29 -3.04 -3.83
N ARG A 68 -10.61 -2.84 -3.95
CA ARG A 68 -11.60 -3.65 -3.22
C ARG A 68 -11.51 -5.15 -3.56
N LYS A 69 -11.36 -5.48 -4.87
CA LYS A 69 -11.17 -6.87 -5.32
C LYS A 69 -9.91 -7.48 -4.69
N LEU A 70 -8.81 -6.73 -4.71
CA LEU A 70 -7.54 -7.15 -4.10
C LEU A 70 -7.68 -7.39 -2.58
N GLU A 71 -8.29 -6.46 -1.87
CA GLU A 71 -8.49 -6.55 -0.42
C GLU A 71 -9.31 -7.78 -0.04
N MET A 72 -10.44 -8.02 -0.71
CA MET A 72 -11.26 -9.19 -0.44
C MET A 72 -10.47 -10.51 -0.52
N ILE A 73 -9.59 -10.64 -1.52
CA ILE A 73 -8.78 -11.84 -1.70
C ILE A 73 -7.64 -11.91 -0.67
N LEU A 74 -7.03 -10.77 -0.33
CA LEU A 74 -5.96 -10.72 0.67
C LEU A 74 -6.48 -11.05 2.08
N ASP A 75 -7.69 -10.60 2.42
CA ASP A 75 -8.35 -10.86 3.70
C ASP A 75 -8.72 -12.34 3.89
N GLU A 76 -8.81 -13.13 2.81
CA GLU A 76 -8.92 -14.58 2.90
C GLU A 76 -7.69 -15.26 3.56
N GLY A 77 -6.59 -14.53 3.71
CA GLY A 77 -5.37 -15.03 4.37
C GLY A 77 -4.66 -16.14 3.60
N ARG A 78 -4.63 -16.05 2.27
CA ARG A 78 -3.93 -17.03 1.42
C ARG A 78 -2.41 -16.91 1.54
N GLY A 79 -1.71 -18.02 1.24
CA GLY A 79 -0.26 -18.16 1.34
C GLY A 79 0.22 -18.54 2.75
N GLU A 80 1.53 -18.51 2.96
CA GLU A 80 2.17 -18.86 4.24
C GLU A 80 1.89 -17.85 5.35
N CYS A 81 1.40 -16.67 5.01
CA CYS A 81 1.08 -15.61 5.95
C CYS A 81 2.24 -15.27 6.90
N LEU A 82 3.46 -15.20 6.38
CA LEU A 82 4.70 -15.05 7.16
C LEU A 82 4.71 -13.86 8.11
N LEU A 83 3.94 -12.80 7.82
CA LEU A 83 3.82 -11.63 8.68
C LEU A 83 2.92 -11.88 9.91
N ARG A 84 2.28 -13.04 10.03
CA ARG A 84 1.60 -13.47 11.26
C ARG A 84 2.57 -13.67 12.41
N HIS A 85 3.84 -13.97 12.12
CA HIS A 85 4.90 -14.14 13.11
C HIS A 85 5.42 -12.78 13.60
N PRO A 86 5.44 -12.52 14.93
CA PRO A 86 5.86 -11.23 15.49
C PRO A 86 7.25 -10.79 15.05
N GLU A 87 8.21 -11.72 14.95
CA GLU A 87 9.59 -11.43 14.53
C GLU A 87 9.70 -10.97 13.07
N HIS A 88 8.85 -11.48 12.17
CA HIS A 88 8.80 -11.05 10.78
C HIS A 88 8.16 -9.66 10.68
N ARG A 89 7.08 -9.42 11.44
CA ARG A 89 6.49 -8.08 11.56
C ARG A 89 7.50 -7.07 12.10
N GLN A 90 8.26 -7.43 13.13
CA GLN A 90 9.26 -6.53 13.69
C GLN A 90 10.36 -6.19 12.68
N ALA A 91 10.79 -7.15 11.85
CA ALA A 91 11.73 -6.89 10.76
C ALA A 91 11.19 -5.85 9.77
N LEU A 92 9.88 -5.93 9.44
CA LEU A 92 9.23 -4.96 8.58
C LEU A 92 9.02 -3.61 9.27
N ILE A 93 8.59 -3.57 10.52
CA ILE A 93 8.46 -2.33 11.31
C ILE A 93 9.78 -1.57 11.33
N ASN A 94 10.89 -2.26 11.58
CA ASN A 94 12.22 -1.65 11.57
C ASN A 94 12.58 -1.10 10.19
N ALA A 95 12.20 -1.79 9.10
CA ALA A 95 12.42 -1.30 7.74
C ALA A 95 11.57 -0.05 7.43
N LEU A 96 10.29 -0.01 7.84
CA LEU A 96 9.39 1.12 7.64
C LEU A 96 9.90 2.38 8.34
N HIS A 97 10.35 2.27 9.59
CA HIS A 97 10.84 3.41 10.37
C HIS A 97 12.31 3.78 10.11
N HIS A 98 13.05 2.97 9.35
CA HIS A 98 14.48 3.24 9.13
C HIS A 98 14.78 4.60 8.52
N PHE A 99 13.89 5.12 7.70
CA PHE A 99 14.05 6.39 7.00
C PHE A 99 13.13 7.50 7.53
N GLU A 100 12.52 7.29 8.69
CA GLU A 100 11.65 8.29 9.32
C GLU A 100 12.38 9.62 9.52
N GLY A 101 11.76 10.72 9.11
CA GLY A 101 12.30 12.07 9.21
C GLY A 101 13.41 12.40 8.19
N HIS A 102 13.94 11.42 7.45
CA HIS A 102 15.00 11.64 6.45
C HIS A 102 14.51 11.50 5.01
N ARG A 103 13.86 10.38 4.69
CA ARG A 103 13.35 10.10 3.33
C ARG A 103 11.83 10.07 3.27
N CYS A 104 11.18 9.84 4.38
CA CYS A 104 9.73 9.84 4.50
C CYS A 104 9.30 10.28 5.89
N GLU A 105 8.07 10.76 5.96
CA GLU A 105 7.28 10.85 7.17
C GLU A 105 6.28 9.71 7.15
N MET A 106 6.38 8.80 8.10
CA MET A 106 5.44 7.71 8.29
C MET A 106 4.20 8.24 9.00
N LEU A 107 3.02 8.02 8.44
CA LEU A 107 1.78 8.54 8.99
C LEU A 107 0.92 7.43 9.61
N ALA A 108 0.82 6.29 8.94
CA ALA A 108 0.11 5.13 9.46
C ALA A 108 0.54 3.87 8.72
N TYR A 109 0.41 2.71 9.36
CA TYR A 109 0.45 1.42 8.67
C TYR A 109 -0.40 0.36 9.37
N ALA A 110 -0.83 -0.63 8.59
CA ALA A 110 -1.35 -1.90 9.07
C ALA A 110 -0.55 -3.03 8.43
N ILE A 111 0.06 -3.88 9.25
CA ILE A 111 0.77 -5.09 8.81
C ILE A 111 -0.17 -6.26 9.06
N MET A 112 -0.69 -6.81 7.97
CA MET A 112 -1.58 -7.96 7.92
C MET A 112 -0.76 -9.23 7.73
N PRO A 113 -1.34 -10.43 7.90
CA PRO A 113 -0.60 -11.70 7.79
C PRO A 113 0.16 -11.90 6.46
N ASN A 114 -0.34 -11.37 5.35
CA ASN A 114 0.19 -11.58 4.00
C ASN A 114 0.36 -10.30 3.17
N HIS A 115 0.05 -9.13 3.72
CA HIS A 115 0.20 -7.83 3.05
C HIS A 115 0.38 -6.68 4.05
N VAL A 116 0.65 -5.49 3.51
CA VAL A 116 0.91 -4.29 4.31
C VAL A 116 0.29 -3.08 3.65
N HIS A 117 -0.41 -2.28 4.45
CA HIS A 117 -0.89 -0.96 4.07
C HIS A 117 -0.02 0.10 4.73
N VAL A 118 0.41 1.08 3.96
CA VAL A 118 1.25 2.19 4.45
C VAL A 118 0.70 3.51 3.95
N LEU A 119 0.54 4.46 4.84
CA LEU A 119 0.30 5.87 4.55
C LEU A 119 1.55 6.64 4.93
N CYS A 120 2.19 7.28 3.96
CA CYS A 120 3.41 8.05 4.17
C CYS A 120 3.49 9.29 3.29
N ARG A 121 4.40 10.18 3.62
CA ARG A 121 4.79 11.33 2.80
C ARG A 121 6.28 11.23 2.48
N PRO A 122 6.67 10.99 1.23
CA PRO A 122 8.06 11.07 0.80
C PRO A 122 8.60 12.49 1.03
N LEU A 123 9.84 12.60 1.47
CA LEU A 123 10.53 13.87 1.76
C LEU A 123 11.62 14.16 0.73
N GLY A 124 11.85 15.44 0.44
CA GLY A 124 12.84 15.87 -0.54
C GLY A 124 12.55 15.28 -1.92
N GLU A 125 13.58 14.76 -2.57
CA GLU A 125 13.48 14.14 -3.90
C GLU A 125 13.23 12.63 -3.87
N HIS A 126 12.94 12.06 -2.68
CA HIS A 126 12.70 10.63 -2.56
C HIS A 126 11.33 10.25 -3.14
N SER A 127 11.30 9.19 -3.92
CA SER A 127 10.08 8.67 -4.51
C SER A 127 9.47 7.52 -3.68
N LEU A 128 8.15 7.34 -3.79
CA LEU A 128 7.47 6.23 -3.15
C LEU A 128 8.01 4.86 -3.64
N GLU A 129 8.38 4.76 -4.93
CA GLU A 129 8.97 3.54 -5.48
C GLU A 129 10.30 3.20 -4.82
N SER A 130 11.14 4.21 -4.57
CA SER A 130 12.43 4.02 -3.88
C SER A 130 12.22 3.57 -2.44
N LEU A 131 11.20 4.11 -1.76
CA LEU A 131 10.80 3.70 -0.40
C LEU A 131 10.26 2.26 -0.39
N ASN A 132 9.29 1.94 -1.25
CA ASN A 132 8.72 0.59 -1.36
C ASN A 132 9.81 -0.46 -1.65
N ARG A 133 10.71 -0.18 -2.60
CA ARG A 133 11.85 -1.05 -2.92
C ARG A 133 12.74 -1.27 -1.70
N SER A 134 13.03 -0.21 -0.97
CA SER A 134 13.88 -0.25 0.22
C SER A 134 13.24 -1.07 1.34
N TRP A 135 11.97 -0.82 1.66
CA TRP A 135 11.21 -1.55 2.68
C TRP A 135 11.10 -3.03 2.36
N LYS A 136 10.73 -3.37 1.12
CA LYS A 136 10.66 -4.75 0.64
C LYS A 136 12.01 -5.45 0.76
N ARG A 137 13.09 -4.82 0.27
CA ARG A 137 14.43 -5.41 0.30
C ARG A 137 14.90 -5.68 1.72
N HIS A 138 14.88 -4.66 2.61
CA HIS A 138 15.42 -4.80 3.96
C HIS A 138 14.62 -5.79 4.81
N SER A 139 13.28 -5.80 4.69
CA SER A 139 12.45 -6.78 5.40
C SER A 139 12.67 -8.19 4.86
N ALA A 140 12.75 -8.38 3.54
CA ALA A 140 13.03 -9.67 2.94
C ALA A 140 14.39 -10.23 3.38
N ASP A 141 15.44 -9.41 3.33
CA ASP A 141 16.79 -9.81 3.77
C ASP A 141 16.83 -10.30 5.23
N ARG A 142 16.03 -9.68 6.10
CA ARG A 142 15.93 -10.06 7.51
C ARG A 142 15.13 -11.33 7.72
N ILE A 143 14.00 -11.45 7.03
CA ILE A 143 13.10 -12.61 7.12
C ILE A 143 13.80 -13.85 6.54
N HIS A 144 14.41 -13.73 5.36
CA HIS A 144 15.12 -14.83 4.70
C HIS A 144 16.28 -15.38 5.55
N ARG A 145 17.07 -14.50 6.20
CA ARG A 145 18.13 -14.94 7.10
C ARG A 145 17.64 -15.77 8.29
N ARG A 146 16.40 -15.52 8.75
CA ARG A 146 15.79 -16.32 9.83
C ARG A 146 15.29 -17.67 9.34
N LEU A 147 14.71 -17.67 8.15
CA LEU A 147 14.09 -18.86 7.57
C LEU A 147 15.08 -19.78 6.85
N GLY A 148 16.32 -19.33 6.59
CA GLY A 148 17.26 -20.04 5.74
C GLY A 148 16.78 -20.13 4.28
N HIS A 149 15.89 -19.23 3.86
CA HIS A 149 15.30 -19.21 2.52
C HIS A 149 15.99 -18.19 1.62
N SER A 150 15.76 -18.35 0.32
CA SER A 150 16.18 -17.41 -0.72
C SER A 150 15.02 -17.19 -1.72
N GLY A 151 15.13 -16.16 -2.56
CA GLY A 151 14.13 -15.85 -3.56
C GLY A 151 13.37 -14.56 -3.27
N SER A 152 12.21 -14.37 -3.91
CA SER A 152 11.39 -13.19 -3.73
C SER A 152 10.36 -13.41 -2.63
N LEU A 153 10.46 -12.65 -1.54
CA LEU A 153 9.47 -12.62 -0.47
C LEU A 153 8.21 -11.82 -0.89
N TRP A 154 8.44 -10.70 -1.55
CA TRP A 154 7.40 -9.75 -1.92
C TRP A 154 7.02 -9.89 -3.39
N GLN A 155 5.76 -9.62 -3.70
CA GLN A 155 5.35 -9.35 -5.07
C GLN A 155 6.05 -8.08 -5.56
N GLU A 156 6.41 -8.07 -6.84
CA GLU A 156 7.16 -6.95 -7.43
C GLU A 156 6.35 -5.66 -7.39
N GLU A 157 5.11 -5.72 -7.83
CA GLU A 157 4.21 -4.58 -7.90
C GLU A 157 3.69 -4.19 -6.51
N SER A 158 3.35 -2.92 -6.37
CA SER A 158 2.62 -2.34 -5.25
C SER A 158 1.43 -1.58 -5.81
N PHE A 159 0.34 -1.54 -5.06
CA PHE A 159 -0.76 -0.64 -5.36
C PHE A 159 -0.53 0.68 -4.65
N ASP A 160 -0.58 1.78 -5.40
CA ASP A 160 -0.33 3.12 -4.86
C ASP A 160 -1.49 4.06 -5.20
N CYS A 161 -1.83 4.92 -4.24
CA CYS A 161 -2.82 5.96 -4.42
C CYS A 161 -2.34 7.29 -3.84
N LEU A 162 -2.42 8.36 -4.63
CA LEU A 162 -2.16 9.72 -4.16
C LEU A 162 -3.32 10.18 -3.28
N ILE A 163 -3.02 10.70 -2.09
CA ILE A 163 -4.01 11.32 -1.21
C ILE A 163 -4.35 12.72 -1.73
N ARG A 164 -5.62 12.94 -2.06
CA ARG A 164 -6.09 14.12 -2.78
C ARG A 164 -6.46 15.30 -1.86
N ASP A 165 -7.13 14.99 -0.77
CA ASP A 165 -7.74 15.95 0.14
C ASP A 165 -7.79 15.40 1.58
N ALA A 166 -8.25 16.23 2.51
CA ALA A 166 -8.36 15.88 3.93
C ALA A 166 -9.37 14.75 4.19
N ASP A 167 -10.48 14.71 3.44
CA ASP A 167 -11.50 13.68 3.58
C ASP A 167 -10.96 12.31 3.11
N HIS A 168 -10.23 12.29 1.98
CA HIS A 168 -9.55 11.09 1.51
C HIS A 168 -8.51 10.63 2.53
N TYR A 169 -7.70 11.54 3.06
CA TYR A 169 -6.74 11.26 4.12
C TYR A 169 -7.42 10.60 5.33
N GLY A 170 -8.49 11.20 5.83
CA GLY A 170 -9.25 10.68 6.98
C GLY A 170 -9.86 9.30 6.71
N ARG A 171 -10.37 9.05 5.50
CA ARG A 171 -10.86 7.71 5.10
C ARG A 171 -9.75 6.67 5.13
N VAL A 172 -8.57 6.98 4.59
CA VAL A 172 -7.43 6.06 4.55
C VAL A 172 -6.89 5.77 5.95
N VAL A 173 -6.80 6.78 6.82
CA VAL A 173 -6.39 6.57 8.22
C VAL A 173 -7.37 5.63 8.94
N ARG A 174 -8.68 5.86 8.81
CA ARG A 174 -9.70 4.97 9.39
C ARG A 174 -9.65 3.56 8.82
N TYR A 175 -9.43 3.45 7.51
CA TYR A 175 -9.28 2.17 6.83
C TYR A 175 -8.09 1.39 7.42
N ILE A 176 -6.89 1.99 7.50
CA ILE A 176 -5.70 1.36 8.09
C ILE A 176 -5.96 0.92 9.54
N ALA A 177 -6.55 1.79 10.35
CA ALA A 177 -6.82 1.50 11.75
C ALA A 177 -7.80 0.34 11.97
N LYS A 178 -8.79 0.19 11.08
CA LYS A 178 -9.84 -0.83 11.18
C LYS A 178 -9.53 -2.12 10.40
N ASN A 179 -8.52 -2.13 9.55
CA ASN A 179 -8.26 -3.23 8.62
C ASN A 179 -8.15 -4.60 9.33
N PRO A 180 -7.37 -4.78 10.42
CA PRO A 180 -7.32 -6.07 11.11
C PRO A 180 -8.67 -6.51 11.71
N ILE A 181 -9.47 -5.55 12.18
CA ILE A 181 -10.81 -5.83 12.75
C ILE A 181 -11.75 -6.29 11.63
N SER A 182 -11.72 -5.60 10.47
CA SER A 182 -12.54 -5.96 9.31
C SER A 182 -12.19 -7.35 8.75
N ALA A 183 -10.92 -7.74 8.83
CA ALA A 183 -10.42 -9.07 8.46
C ALA A 183 -10.58 -10.12 9.58
N HIS A 184 -11.30 -9.79 10.68
CA HIS A 184 -11.53 -10.68 11.81
C HIS A 184 -10.27 -11.27 12.46
N LEU A 185 -9.13 -10.55 12.39
CA LEU A 185 -7.86 -10.98 12.96
C LEU A 185 -7.80 -10.76 14.47
N GLN A 186 -7.13 -11.68 15.17
CA GLN A 186 -6.78 -11.45 16.56
C GLN A 186 -5.69 -10.38 16.69
N PRO A 187 -5.62 -9.63 17.80
CA PRO A 187 -4.60 -8.58 18.00
C PRO A 187 -3.15 -9.05 17.81
N ALA A 188 -2.88 -10.32 18.11
CA ALA A 188 -1.55 -10.92 17.95
C ALA A 188 -1.17 -11.22 16.49
N GLU A 189 -2.11 -11.22 15.55
CA GLU A 189 -1.88 -11.63 14.16
C GLU A 189 -1.52 -10.46 13.22
N ALA A 190 -1.74 -9.24 13.66
CA ALA A 190 -1.47 -8.03 12.88
C ALA A 190 -0.77 -6.97 13.74
N ALA A 191 -0.31 -5.88 13.10
CA ALA A 191 0.17 -4.70 13.81
C ALA A 191 -0.38 -3.44 13.14
N VAL A 192 -0.90 -2.51 13.94
CA VAL A 192 -1.34 -1.20 13.48
C VAL A 192 -0.55 -0.13 14.21
N TRP A 193 -0.12 0.87 13.46
CA TRP A 193 0.51 2.05 14.03
C TRP A 193 -0.04 3.30 13.35
N LEU A 194 -0.32 4.31 14.15
CA LEU A 194 -0.73 5.64 13.72
C LEU A 194 0.25 6.66 14.32
N HIS A 195 0.65 7.63 13.51
CA HIS A 195 1.49 8.71 14.00
C HIS A 195 0.83 9.43 15.19
N PRO A 196 1.55 9.81 16.27
CA PRO A 196 0.98 10.43 17.47
C PRO A 196 0.06 11.62 17.19
N ARG A 197 0.42 12.50 16.25
CA ARG A 197 -0.43 13.64 15.83
C ARG A 197 -1.81 13.23 15.31
N ILE A 198 -1.91 12.07 14.64
CA ILE A 198 -3.19 11.53 14.15
C ILE A 198 -4.03 11.04 15.34
N MET A 199 -3.39 10.39 16.30
CA MET A 199 -4.07 9.92 17.52
C MET A 199 -4.60 11.08 18.37
N GLU A 200 -3.84 12.16 18.50
CA GLU A 200 -4.26 13.38 19.19
C GLU A 200 -5.45 14.05 18.49
N ALA A 201 -5.38 14.21 17.17
CA ALA A 201 -6.48 14.79 16.38
C ALA A 201 -7.77 13.96 16.50
N ASN A 202 -7.67 12.63 16.49
CA ASN A 202 -8.83 11.76 16.67
C ASN A 202 -9.44 11.80 18.08
N ARG A 203 -8.65 12.12 19.11
CA ARG A 203 -9.14 12.32 20.49
C ARG A 203 -9.80 13.68 20.68
N ALA A 204 -9.38 14.69 19.93
CA ALA A 204 -9.90 16.04 20.02
C ALA A 204 -11.17 16.28 19.18
N ALA A 205 -11.50 15.37 18.27
CA ALA A 205 -12.72 15.44 17.47
C ALA A 205 -13.94 15.09 18.35
N PRO A 206 -14.94 15.97 18.51
CA PRO A 206 -16.17 15.64 19.25
C PRO A 206 -16.92 14.52 18.52
N SER A 207 -17.50 13.64 19.32
CA SER A 207 -18.33 12.49 18.90
C SER A 207 -19.59 12.94 18.15
#